data_cb5fac1da7a686125b19af3361d9a3aa
#
_entry.id   cb5fac1da7a686125b19af3361d9a3aa
#
_cell.length_a   1.000
_cell.length_b   1.000
_cell.length_c   1.000
_cell.angle_alpha   90.00
_cell.angle_beta   90.00
_cell.angle_gamma   90.00
#
_symmetry.space_group_name_H-M   'P 1'
#
loop_
_entity.id
_entity.type
_entity.pdbx_description
1 polymer ?
#
loop_
_entity_poly.entity_id
_entity_poly.type
_entity_poly.pdbx_seq_one_letter_code
_entity_poly.pdbx_strand_id
1 'polypeptide(L)'
;DTLYAYPMTADNGYFLYYNKKYLSDSDVKTLDGILKVAEKNHKKFTMDWSSGWYLYSFFGNTGLDFGVNDDNVTNHCDWNSTEGDIKGVDIAQAMLDISSSSGFKNAVNEDFITDAKKGSVIAGVSGVWSETELKKIWGDDLGAAKLPTYTVAGKQVQMASFTGYKLMGVNAYSANPQWAAKLADWMTNEQNQTIRFEMNGQGPSNTKAADSDTVKASPSIQAVIAQSEFGKLQRVGNSYWDACTTFGNTMAAGNPNHVKLQELMDNLVSGITKSAAG
;
A
#
# COMPACT_ATOMS: atom_id res chain seq x y z
N ASP A 1 16.72 8.27 24.74
CA ASP A 1 16.35 7.99 23.34
C ASP A 1 17.51 8.33 22.43
N THR A 2 17.79 7.48 21.44
CA THR A 2 18.88 7.70 20.48
C THR A 2 18.27 7.94 19.09
N LEU A 3 18.68 9.02 18.43
CA LEU A 3 18.29 9.30 17.05
C LEU A 3 19.19 8.50 16.11
N TYR A 4 18.63 7.54 15.38
CA TYR A 4 19.35 6.71 14.41
C TYR A 4 19.32 7.28 12.99
N ALA A 5 18.27 8.05 12.66
CA ALA A 5 18.12 8.72 11.36
C ALA A 5 17.17 9.90 11.48
N TYR A 6 17.32 10.87 10.59
CA TYR A 6 16.50 12.08 10.56
C TYR A 6 15.21 11.83 9.76
N PRO A 7 14.01 12.04 10.34
CA PRO A 7 12.76 11.84 9.61
C PRO A 7 12.60 12.88 8.50
N MET A 8 12.34 12.42 7.28
CA MET A 8 12.21 13.28 6.10
C MET A 8 10.76 13.43 5.64
N THR A 9 10.01 12.33 5.61
CA THR A 9 8.57 12.32 5.32
C THR A 9 7.83 11.37 6.26
N ALA A 10 6.53 11.61 6.47
CA ALA A 10 5.64 10.77 7.26
C ALA A 10 4.47 10.20 6.43
N ASP A 11 4.65 10.11 5.13
CA ASP A 11 3.62 9.76 4.15
C ASP A 11 3.92 8.45 3.39
N ASN A 12 4.83 7.65 3.89
CA ASN A 12 5.20 6.39 3.25
C ASN A 12 4.14 5.31 3.52
N GLY A 13 3.01 5.49 2.89
CA GLY A 13 1.85 4.62 2.89
C GLY A 13 1.17 4.66 1.53
N TYR A 14 0.09 3.92 1.38
CA TYR A 14 -0.70 3.88 0.15
C TYR A 14 -2.19 3.93 0.47
N PHE A 15 -2.95 4.40 -0.50
CA PHE A 15 -4.37 4.66 -0.40
C PHE A 15 -4.99 4.59 -1.79
N LEU A 16 -6.28 4.89 -1.91
CA LEU A 16 -7.03 4.86 -3.16
C LEU A 16 -7.00 6.22 -3.85
N TYR A 17 -6.60 6.25 -5.13
CA TYR A 17 -6.93 7.32 -6.07
C TYR A 17 -8.11 6.92 -6.96
N TYR A 18 -8.99 7.87 -7.28
CA TYR A 18 -10.12 7.63 -8.16
C TYR A 18 -10.51 8.86 -8.98
N ASN A 19 -11.14 8.62 -10.11
CA ASN A 19 -11.66 9.67 -10.97
C ASN A 19 -13.14 9.95 -10.63
N LYS A 20 -13.41 11.12 -10.06
CA LYS A 20 -14.74 11.59 -9.63
C LYS A 20 -15.75 11.69 -10.77
N LYS A 21 -15.28 11.74 -12.02
CA LYS A 21 -16.17 11.68 -13.19
C LYS A 21 -16.95 10.38 -13.27
N TYR A 22 -16.42 9.29 -12.73
CA TYR A 22 -17.01 7.96 -12.78
C TYR A 22 -17.48 7.46 -11.42
N LEU A 23 -16.76 7.77 -10.35
CA LEU A 23 -16.91 7.23 -9.01
C LEU A 23 -17.31 8.32 -8.03
N SER A 24 -18.39 8.10 -7.30
CA SER A 24 -18.79 8.93 -6.16
C SER A 24 -18.09 8.50 -4.87
N ASP A 25 -18.16 9.33 -3.83
CA ASP A 25 -17.64 9.01 -2.49
C ASP A 25 -18.34 7.79 -1.87
N SER A 26 -19.54 7.44 -2.32
CA SER A 26 -20.22 6.22 -1.89
C SER A 26 -19.69 4.98 -2.59
N ASP A 27 -19.37 5.06 -3.87
CA ASP A 27 -18.85 3.93 -4.65
C ASP A 27 -17.48 3.48 -4.14
N VAL A 28 -16.64 4.42 -3.70
CA VAL A 28 -15.27 4.13 -3.25
C VAL A 28 -15.17 3.58 -1.83
N LYS A 29 -16.29 3.43 -1.12
CA LYS A 29 -16.29 2.83 0.23
C LYS A 29 -16.01 1.34 0.22
N THR A 30 -16.40 0.64 -0.86
CA THR A 30 -16.22 -0.79 -1.01
C THR A 30 -15.55 -1.12 -2.34
N LEU A 31 -14.70 -2.14 -2.37
CA LEU A 31 -14.08 -2.61 -3.59
C LEU A 31 -15.11 -3.14 -4.58
N ASP A 32 -16.18 -3.79 -4.08
CA ASP A 32 -17.33 -4.24 -4.90
C ASP A 32 -17.99 -3.06 -5.62
N GLY A 33 -18.16 -1.92 -4.94
CA GLY A 33 -18.71 -0.70 -5.54
C GLY A 33 -17.83 -0.18 -6.68
N ILE A 34 -16.52 -0.10 -6.43
CA ILE A 34 -15.53 0.34 -7.43
C ILE A 34 -15.55 -0.58 -8.66
N LEU A 35 -15.48 -1.90 -8.44
CA LEU A 35 -15.45 -2.90 -9.51
C LEU A 35 -16.73 -2.85 -10.35
N LYS A 36 -17.91 -2.74 -9.70
CA LYS A 36 -19.20 -2.62 -10.40
C LYS A 36 -19.25 -1.39 -11.31
N VAL A 37 -18.75 -0.24 -10.85
CA VAL A 37 -18.70 0.98 -11.69
C VAL A 37 -17.67 0.83 -12.80
N ALA A 38 -16.52 0.23 -12.52
CA ALA A 38 -15.49 -0.03 -13.52
C ALA A 38 -16.01 -0.94 -14.64
N GLU A 39 -16.64 -2.07 -14.30
CA GLU A 39 -17.27 -2.99 -15.25
C GLU A 39 -18.33 -2.30 -16.12
N LYS A 40 -19.27 -1.59 -15.49
CA LYS A 40 -20.35 -0.85 -16.18
C LYS A 40 -19.81 0.13 -17.23
N ASN A 41 -18.65 0.72 -16.98
CA ASN A 41 -18.03 1.71 -17.85
C ASN A 41 -16.94 1.12 -18.76
N HIS A 42 -16.72 -0.21 -18.76
CA HIS A 42 -15.62 -0.88 -19.46
C HIS A 42 -14.25 -0.28 -19.10
N LYS A 43 -14.07 0.05 -17.83
CA LYS A 43 -12.86 0.59 -17.24
C LYS A 43 -12.30 -0.38 -16.20
N LYS A 44 -11.16 0.00 -15.59
CA LYS A 44 -10.48 -0.82 -14.60
C LYS A 44 -10.23 -0.06 -13.30
N PHE A 45 -10.23 -0.83 -12.22
CA PHE A 45 -9.51 -0.56 -10.98
C PHE A 45 -8.19 -1.31 -11.02
N THR A 46 -7.11 -0.69 -10.53
CA THR A 46 -5.77 -1.32 -10.51
C THR A 46 -5.17 -1.38 -9.12
N MET A 47 -4.42 -2.45 -8.86
CA MET A 47 -3.59 -2.62 -7.69
C MET A 47 -2.46 -3.59 -8.03
N ASP A 48 -1.24 -3.34 -7.54
CA ASP A 48 -0.09 -4.19 -7.79
C ASP A 48 -0.03 -5.36 -6.79
N TRP A 49 -0.54 -6.51 -7.17
CA TRP A 49 -0.48 -7.72 -6.36
C TRP A 49 0.88 -8.44 -6.43
N SER A 50 1.74 -8.05 -7.36
CA SER A 50 3.11 -8.59 -7.41
C SER A 50 4.00 -8.06 -6.29
N SER A 51 3.55 -7.03 -5.58
CA SER A 51 4.26 -6.42 -4.47
C SER A 51 3.66 -6.79 -3.12
N GLY A 52 4.46 -7.39 -2.26
CA GLY A 52 4.09 -7.68 -0.87
C GLY A 52 3.70 -6.42 -0.09
N TRP A 53 4.18 -5.24 -0.52
CA TRP A 53 3.78 -3.94 0.03
C TRP A 53 2.26 -3.74 -0.04
N TYR A 54 1.66 -3.96 -1.20
CA TYR A 54 0.23 -3.81 -1.40
C TYR A 54 -0.56 -5.05 -0.99
N LEU A 55 0.02 -6.25 -1.11
CA LEU A 55 -0.65 -7.51 -0.80
C LEU A 55 -1.11 -7.59 0.67
N TYR A 56 -0.36 -6.96 1.58
CA TYR A 56 -0.72 -6.85 3.00
C TYR A 56 -2.14 -6.32 3.23
N SER A 57 -2.68 -5.55 2.29
CA SER A 57 -4.03 -4.96 2.38
C SER A 57 -5.14 -5.98 2.59
N PHE A 58 -4.97 -7.19 2.08
CA PHE A 58 -5.96 -8.26 2.18
C PHE A 58 -5.89 -9.01 3.52
N PHE A 59 -4.77 -8.94 4.22
CA PHE A 59 -4.53 -9.75 5.42
C PHE A 59 -4.62 -8.97 6.74
N GLY A 60 -4.23 -7.70 6.75
CA GLY A 60 -3.91 -6.97 7.96
C GLY A 60 -5.06 -6.72 8.96
N ASN A 61 -6.33 -6.77 8.54
CA ASN A 61 -7.49 -6.54 9.41
C ASN A 61 -8.43 -7.76 9.48
N THR A 62 -7.95 -8.93 9.13
CA THR A 62 -8.74 -10.16 9.09
C THR A 62 -8.76 -10.92 10.42
N GLY A 63 -7.92 -10.53 11.35
CA GLY A 63 -7.67 -11.25 12.60
C GLY A 63 -6.53 -12.28 12.51
N LEU A 64 -5.99 -12.51 11.30
CA LEU A 64 -4.79 -13.32 11.10
C LEU A 64 -3.55 -12.53 11.49
N ASP A 65 -2.56 -13.19 12.06
CA ASP A 65 -1.36 -12.54 12.57
C ASP A 65 -0.17 -12.60 11.61
N PHE A 66 0.62 -11.55 11.65
CA PHE A 66 1.88 -11.43 10.92
C PHE A 66 2.79 -10.42 11.62
N GLY A 67 4.05 -10.72 11.69
CA GLY A 67 5.06 -9.78 12.22
C GLY A 67 6.48 -10.30 12.08
N VAL A 68 7.42 -9.43 12.42
CA VAL A 68 8.82 -9.80 12.56
C VAL A 68 9.07 -10.31 13.98
N ASN A 69 9.87 -11.36 14.10
CA ASN A 69 10.26 -11.94 15.39
C ASN A 69 11.25 -11.03 16.15
N ASP A 70 11.54 -11.36 17.40
CA ASP A 70 12.46 -10.59 18.28
C ASP A 70 13.88 -10.52 17.73
N ASP A 71 14.27 -11.44 16.85
CA ASP A 71 15.56 -11.41 16.13
C ASP A 71 15.64 -10.28 15.08
N ASN A 72 14.53 -9.61 14.77
CA ASN A 72 14.38 -8.59 13.72
C ASN A 72 14.76 -9.06 12.30
N VAL A 73 14.83 -10.35 12.06
CA VAL A 73 15.27 -10.97 10.79
C VAL A 73 14.23 -11.93 10.23
N THR A 74 13.64 -12.77 11.08
CA THR A 74 12.63 -13.75 10.68
C THR A 74 11.22 -13.27 10.96
N ASN A 75 10.25 -13.90 10.30
CA ASN A 75 8.83 -13.57 10.45
C ASN A 75 8.05 -14.68 11.15
N HIS A 76 7.00 -14.30 11.88
CA HIS A 76 5.89 -15.17 12.20
C HIS A 76 4.68 -14.82 11.33
N CYS A 77 3.88 -15.81 10.97
CA CYS A 77 2.73 -15.63 10.09
C CYS A 77 1.79 -16.82 10.24
N ASP A 78 0.50 -16.57 10.41
CA ASP A 78 -0.56 -17.58 10.46
C ASP A 78 -1.59 -17.42 9.35
N TRP A 79 -1.25 -16.73 8.26
CA TRP A 79 -2.15 -16.44 7.15
C TRP A 79 -2.71 -17.69 6.46
N ASN A 80 -2.19 -18.87 6.72
CA ASN A 80 -2.73 -20.15 6.28
C ASN A 80 -3.68 -20.80 7.30
N SER A 81 -4.04 -20.11 8.39
CA SER A 81 -4.92 -20.64 9.42
C SER A 81 -6.25 -21.14 8.83
N THR A 82 -6.68 -22.31 9.32
CA THR A 82 -7.99 -22.91 9.03
C THR A 82 -9.01 -22.63 10.14
N GLU A 83 -8.60 -21.85 11.15
CA GLU A 83 -9.39 -21.47 12.30
C GLU A 83 -9.81 -19.99 12.23
N GLY A 84 -10.79 -19.62 13.05
CA GLY A 84 -11.24 -18.23 13.15
C GLY A 84 -12.39 -17.88 12.21
N ASP A 85 -12.85 -16.64 12.31
CA ASP A 85 -13.96 -16.08 11.54
C ASP A 85 -13.63 -15.88 10.06
N ILE A 86 -12.38 -15.60 9.77
CA ILE A 86 -11.82 -15.47 8.43
C ILE A 86 -10.56 -16.35 8.38
N LYS A 87 -10.55 -17.27 7.44
CA LYS A 87 -9.46 -18.22 7.24
C LYS A 87 -8.58 -17.77 6.07
N GLY A 88 -7.38 -18.27 5.99
CA GLY A 88 -6.50 -17.96 4.86
C GLY A 88 -7.12 -18.26 3.49
N VAL A 89 -7.82 -19.38 3.39
CA VAL A 89 -8.52 -19.77 2.13
C VAL A 89 -9.66 -18.81 1.75
N ASP A 90 -10.30 -18.17 2.71
CA ASP A 90 -11.37 -17.19 2.43
C ASP A 90 -10.78 -15.94 1.77
N ILE A 91 -9.58 -15.52 2.20
CA ILE A 91 -8.87 -14.39 1.60
C ILE A 91 -8.42 -14.76 0.19
N ALA A 92 -7.83 -15.94 0.00
CA ALA A 92 -7.45 -16.43 -1.32
C ALA A 92 -8.68 -16.49 -2.27
N GLN A 93 -9.83 -16.97 -1.80
CA GLN A 93 -11.05 -16.99 -2.60
C GLN A 93 -11.51 -15.57 -2.96
N ALA A 94 -11.54 -14.65 -2.00
CA ALA A 94 -11.90 -13.25 -2.25
C ALA A 94 -10.97 -12.60 -3.30
N MET A 95 -9.67 -12.89 -3.27
CA MET A 95 -8.74 -12.43 -4.30
C MET A 95 -9.03 -13.03 -5.67
N LEU A 96 -9.40 -14.32 -5.77
CA LEU A 96 -9.83 -14.93 -7.04
C LEU A 96 -11.12 -14.29 -7.56
N ASP A 97 -12.09 -14.02 -6.70
CA ASP A 97 -13.33 -13.35 -7.08
C ASP A 97 -13.04 -11.97 -7.66
N ILE A 98 -12.14 -11.19 -7.02
CA ILE A 98 -11.70 -9.89 -7.53
C ILE A 98 -10.96 -10.04 -8.86
N SER A 99 -10.03 -10.98 -8.99
CA SER A 99 -9.24 -11.16 -10.21
C SER A 99 -10.09 -11.64 -11.39
N SER A 100 -11.22 -12.31 -11.13
CA SER A 100 -12.19 -12.72 -12.16
C SER A 100 -13.05 -11.58 -12.69
N SER A 101 -13.12 -10.44 -11.97
CA SER A 101 -13.89 -9.27 -12.38
C SER A 101 -13.29 -8.62 -13.62
N SER A 102 -14.14 -8.36 -14.62
CA SER A 102 -13.72 -7.58 -15.78
C SER A 102 -13.38 -6.12 -15.45
N GLY A 103 -13.69 -5.66 -14.24
CA GLY A 103 -13.34 -4.33 -13.71
C GLY A 103 -11.96 -4.26 -13.04
N PHE A 104 -11.29 -5.39 -12.82
CA PHE A 104 -9.95 -5.44 -12.19
C PHE A 104 -8.82 -5.56 -13.21
N LYS A 105 -7.68 -4.99 -12.88
CA LYS A 105 -6.40 -5.23 -13.57
C LYS A 105 -5.26 -5.19 -12.55
N ASN A 106 -4.48 -6.27 -12.46
CA ASN A 106 -3.19 -6.22 -11.77
C ASN A 106 -2.21 -5.34 -12.55
N ALA A 107 -1.67 -4.32 -11.93
CA ALA A 107 -0.76 -3.38 -12.59
C ALA A 107 0.19 -2.70 -11.61
N VAL A 108 1.46 -2.61 -11.99
CA VAL A 108 2.46 -1.79 -11.30
C VAL A 108 2.15 -0.30 -11.46
N ASN A 109 2.78 0.55 -10.65
CA ASN A 109 2.46 1.98 -10.61
C ASN A 109 2.62 2.67 -11.97
N GLU A 110 3.64 2.34 -12.74
CA GLU A 110 3.91 2.91 -14.06
C GLU A 110 2.80 2.58 -15.06
N ASP A 111 2.29 1.35 -14.99
CA ASP A 111 1.16 0.91 -15.82
C ASP A 111 -0.14 1.57 -15.37
N PHE A 112 -0.36 1.75 -14.06
CA PHE A 112 -1.50 2.50 -13.54
C PHE A 112 -1.54 3.92 -14.13
N ILE A 113 -0.44 4.67 -14.05
CA ILE A 113 -0.35 6.03 -14.60
C ILE A 113 -0.58 6.02 -16.12
N THR A 114 0.07 5.09 -16.84
CA THR A 114 -0.08 4.96 -18.30
C THR A 114 -1.52 4.66 -18.70
N ASP A 115 -2.20 3.78 -17.99
CA ASP A 115 -3.58 3.38 -18.30
C ASP A 115 -4.59 4.44 -17.85
N ALA A 116 -4.32 5.18 -16.79
CA ALA A 116 -5.10 6.36 -16.41
C ALA A 116 -5.03 7.43 -17.52
N LYS A 117 -3.83 7.67 -18.08
CA LYS A 117 -3.63 8.60 -19.20
C LYS A 117 -4.37 8.17 -20.47
N LYS A 118 -4.47 6.86 -20.74
CA LYS A 118 -5.28 6.30 -21.84
C LYS A 118 -6.78 6.33 -21.54
N GLY A 119 -7.19 6.66 -20.32
CA GLY A 119 -8.58 6.65 -19.88
C GLY A 119 -9.17 5.25 -19.71
N SER A 120 -8.35 4.20 -19.61
CA SER A 120 -8.81 2.83 -19.38
C SER A 120 -8.96 2.47 -17.89
N VAL A 121 -8.33 3.24 -17.00
CA VAL A 121 -8.38 3.08 -15.55
C VAL A 121 -9.08 4.28 -14.91
N ILE A 122 -9.94 4.03 -13.94
CA ILE A 122 -10.71 5.05 -13.19
C ILE A 122 -10.44 5.06 -11.69
N ALA A 123 -9.73 4.05 -11.18
CA ALA A 123 -9.26 4.01 -9.81
C ALA A 123 -8.02 3.12 -9.69
N GLY A 124 -7.19 3.38 -8.68
CA GLY A 124 -6.03 2.54 -8.41
C GLY A 124 -5.41 2.84 -7.05
N VAL A 125 -4.68 1.86 -6.53
CA VAL A 125 -3.96 1.98 -5.27
C VAL A 125 -2.55 2.46 -5.53
N SER A 126 -2.17 3.56 -4.89
CA SER A 126 -0.82 4.14 -4.94
C SER A 126 -0.60 5.06 -3.73
N GLY A 127 0.54 5.72 -3.66
CA GLY A 127 0.85 6.69 -2.62
C GLY A 127 0.99 8.12 -3.16
N VAL A 128 1.42 9.03 -2.31
CA VAL A 128 1.58 10.47 -2.65
C VAL A 128 2.49 10.71 -3.86
N TRP A 129 3.40 9.79 -4.15
CA TRP A 129 4.31 9.86 -5.32
C TRP A 129 3.59 9.87 -6.67
N SER A 130 2.33 9.45 -6.74
CA SER A 130 1.54 9.44 -7.97
C SER A 130 0.65 10.68 -8.15
N GLU A 131 0.51 11.51 -7.11
CA GLU A 131 -0.42 12.64 -7.10
C GLU A 131 -0.18 13.61 -8.26
N THR A 132 1.07 14.02 -8.46
CA THR A 132 1.43 15.01 -9.48
C THR A 132 1.04 14.56 -10.90
N GLU A 133 1.28 13.30 -11.23
CA GLU A 133 0.92 12.77 -12.55
C GLU A 133 -0.59 12.54 -12.68
N LEU A 134 -1.25 12.01 -11.67
CA LEU A 134 -2.69 11.81 -11.68
C LEU A 134 -3.45 13.15 -11.72
N LYS A 135 -2.95 14.19 -11.07
CA LYS A 135 -3.52 15.54 -11.14
C LYS A 135 -3.43 16.12 -12.54
N LYS A 136 -2.35 15.87 -13.27
CA LYS A 136 -2.24 16.27 -14.70
C LYS A 136 -3.24 15.53 -15.58
N ILE A 137 -3.57 14.26 -15.24
CA ILE A 137 -4.45 13.41 -16.05
C ILE A 137 -5.93 13.67 -15.74
N TRP A 138 -6.32 13.73 -14.47
CA TRP A 138 -7.71 13.83 -14.03
C TRP A 138 -8.12 15.24 -13.60
N GLY A 139 -7.18 16.16 -13.42
CA GLY A 139 -7.48 17.55 -13.07
C GLY A 139 -8.28 17.66 -11.78
N ASP A 140 -9.40 18.35 -11.81
CA ASP A 140 -10.28 18.56 -10.67
C ASP A 140 -11.15 17.32 -10.34
N ASP A 141 -11.19 16.37 -11.26
CA ASP A 141 -11.83 15.07 -11.03
C ASP A 141 -10.95 14.10 -10.20
N LEU A 142 -9.71 14.48 -9.88
CA LEU A 142 -8.87 13.64 -9.00
C LEU A 142 -9.47 13.57 -7.60
N GLY A 143 -9.78 12.34 -7.17
CA GLY A 143 -10.16 11.99 -5.82
C GLY A 143 -9.10 11.13 -5.13
N ALA A 144 -9.00 11.26 -3.81
CA ALA A 144 -8.19 10.40 -2.97
C ALA A 144 -8.99 10.02 -1.72
N ALA A 145 -8.89 8.77 -1.29
CA ALA A 145 -9.57 8.24 -0.12
C ALA A 145 -8.74 7.11 0.52
N LYS A 146 -9.01 6.79 1.78
CA LYS A 146 -8.48 5.55 2.35
C LYS A 146 -8.89 4.35 1.48
N LEU A 147 -8.18 3.23 1.61
CA LEU A 147 -8.54 1.99 0.93
C LEU A 147 -9.99 1.60 1.25
N PRO A 148 -10.70 0.97 0.30
CA PRO A 148 -12.07 0.50 0.52
C PRO A 148 -12.10 -0.68 1.50
N THR A 149 -13.30 -1.08 1.90
CA THR A 149 -13.53 -2.44 2.39
C THR A 149 -13.59 -3.42 1.22
N TYR A 150 -13.34 -4.69 1.47
CA TYR A 150 -13.57 -5.77 0.50
C TYR A 150 -14.38 -6.90 1.13
N THR A 151 -15.08 -7.66 0.30
CA THR A 151 -15.88 -8.80 0.75
C THR A 151 -15.00 -10.04 0.93
N VAL A 152 -14.99 -10.59 2.14
CA VAL A 152 -14.31 -11.84 2.48
C VAL A 152 -15.14 -12.63 3.48
N ALA A 153 -15.35 -13.93 3.28
CA ALA A 153 -16.20 -14.79 4.11
C ALA A 153 -17.60 -14.17 4.37
N GLY A 154 -18.18 -13.46 3.38
CA GLY A 154 -19.47 -12.79 3.50
C GLY A 154 -19.48 -11.53 4.38
N LYS A 155 -18.31 -11.04 4.80
CA LYS A 155 -18.14 -9.84 5.64
C LYS A 155 -17.43 -8.73 4.84
N GLN A 156 -17.69 -7.48 5.20
CA GLN A 156 -16.92 -6.33 4.72
C GLN A 156 -15.75 -6.09 5.67
N VAL A 157 -14.54 -6.21 5.18
CA VAL A 157 -13.30 -6.00 5.93
C VAL A 157 -12.55 -4.80 5.37
N GLN A 158 -12.16 -3.87 6.23
CA GLN A 158 -11.36 -2.71 5.83
C GLN A 158 -9.98 -3.16 5.38
N MET A 159 -9.59 -2.83 4.16
CA MET A 159 -8.25 -3.12 3.67
C MET A 159 -7.21 -2.38 4.52
N ALA A 160 -6.19 -3.12 4.93
CA ALA A 160 -5.07 -2.60 5.71
C ALA A 160 -4.01 -1.96 4.81
N SER A 161 -3.00 -1.35 5.40
CA SER A 161 -1.81 -0.92 4.68
C SER A 161 -0.55 -1.05 5.54
N PHE A 162 0.60 -1.13 4.90
CA PHE A 162 1.82 -0.72 5.56
C PHE A 162 1.91 0.80 5.64
N THR A 163 2.57 1.28 6.68
CA THR A 163 2.92 2.68 6.87
C THR A 163 4.40 2.80 7.18
N GLY A 164 4.95 4.00 7.06
CA GLY A 164 6.33 4.24 7.43
C GLY A 164 6.78 5.67 7.21
N TYR A 165 8.06 5.86 7.38
CA TYR A 165 8.75 7.13 7.21
C TYR A 165 9.86 6.97 6.19
N LYS A 166 10.13 8.02 5.41
CA LYS A 166 11.40 8.12 4.70
C LYS A 166 12.40 8.81 5.64
N LEU A 167 13.56 8.22 5.74
CA LEU A 167 14.57 8.64 6.70
C LEU A 167 15.85 9.01 5.98
N MET A 168 16.58 9.99 6.53
CA MET A 168 17.92 10.35 6.11
C MET A 168 18.92 9.84 7.14
N GLY A 169 19.67 8.81 6.79
CA GLY A 169 20.73 8.24 7.61
C GLY A 169 22.10 8.82 7.28
N VAL A 170 23.02 8.75 8.24
CA VAL A 170 24.43 9.03 8.04
C VAL A 170 25.18 7.72 7.90
N ASN A 171 25.95 7.55 6.83
CA ASN A 171 26.77 6.36 6.64
C ASN A 171 27.83 6.28 7.75
N ALA A 172 27.88 5.15 8.47
CA ALA A 172 28.83 4.90 9.55
C ALA A 172 30.31 4.94 9.09
N TYR A 173 30.57 4.69 7.80
CA TYR A 173 31.90 4.74 7.21
C TYR A 173 32.23 6.09 6.54
N SER A 174 31.42 7.13 6.79
CA SER A 174 31.72 8.46 6.25
C SER A 174 33.04 8.99 6.78
N ALA A 175 33.88 9.50 5.91
CA ALA A 175 35.12 10.20 6.32
C ALA A 175 34.85 11.52 7.06
N ASN A 176 33.63 12.06 6.91
CA ASN A 176 33.19 13.33 7.51
C ASN A 176 31.81 13.22 8.18
N PRO A 177 31.65 12.37 9.22
CA PRO A 177 30.33 12.05 9.79
C PRO A 177 29.61 13.28 10.37
N GLN A 178 30.35 14.24 10.92
CA GLN A 178 29.77 15.47 11.47
C GLN A 178 29.17 16.36 10.38
N TRP A 179 29.82 16.46 9.22
CA TRP A 179 29.29 17.21 8.08
C TRP A 179 28.11 16.48 7.43
N ALA A 180 28.17 15.15 7.34
CA ALA A 180 27.06 14.34 6.86
C ALA A 180 25.82 14.48 7.77
N ALA A 181 26.01 14.51 9.10
CA ALA A 181 24.91 14.74 10.04
C ALA A 181 24.30 16.14 9.88
N LYS A 182 25.14 17.19 9.74
CA LYS A 182 24.65 18.57 9.48
C LYS A 182 23.86 18.65 8.16
N LEU A 183 24.32 17.95 7.13
CA LEU A 183 23.59 17.89 5.86
C LEU A 183 22.25 17.15 6.01
N ALA A 184 22.22 16.02 6.72
CA ALA A 184 20.98 15.28 6.99
C ALA A 184 19.98 16.13 7.76
N ASP A 185 20.43 16.84 8.82
CA ASP A 185 19.60 17.77 9.59
C ASP A 185 19.07 18.90 8.72
N TRP A 186 19.92 19.52 7.90
CA TRP A 186 19.51 20.58 6.98
C TRP A 186 18.48 20.08 5.95
N MET A 187 18.70 18.90 5.36
CA MET A 187 17.77 18.31 4.38
C MET A 187 16.39 17.98 4.97
N THR A 188 16.32 17.76 6.28
CA THR A 188 15.10 17.35 6.98
C THR A 188 14.51 18.43 7.88
N ASN A 189 15.03 19.67 7.81
CA ASN A 189 14.48 20.79 8.57
C ASN A 189 13.10 21.22 8.02
N GLU A 190 12.40 22.06 8.79
CA GLU A 190 11.05 22.56 8.47
C GLU A 190 10.97 23.15 7.06
N GLN A 191 11.91 24.04 6.71
CA GLN A 191 11.91 24.75 5.43
C GLN A 191 12.04 23.78 4.24
N ASN A 192 12.99 22.84 4.31
CA ASN A 192 13.21 21.89 3.21
C ASN A 192 12.08 20.87 3.09
N GLN A 193 11.42 20.51 4.19
CA GLN A 193 10.24 19.65 4.12
C GLN A 193 9.04 20.39 3.54
N THR A 194 8.85 21.67 3.85
CA THR A 194 7.82 22.52 3.24
C THR A 194 8.04 22.63 1.72
N ILE A 195 9.27 22.97 1.28
CA ILE A 195 9.60 23.05 -0.14
C ILE A 195 9.34 21.70 -0.85
N ARG A 196 9.70 20.59 -0.23
CA ARG A 196 9.46 19.25 -0.80
C ARG A 196 7.98 18.94 -0.96
N PHE A 197 7.15 19.34 0.00
CA PHE A 197 5.70 19.22 -0.13
C PHE A 197 5.18 20.07 -1.29
N GLU A 198 5.56 21.33 -1.38
CA GLU A 198 5.14 22.23 -2.46
C GLU A 198 5.53 21.74 -3.85
N MET A 199 6.72 21.14 -3.97
CA MET A 199 7.24 20.65 -5.27
C MET A 199 6.67 19.28 -5.67
N ASN A 200 6.50 18.36 -4.72
CA ASN A 200 6.29 16.95 -4.98
C ASN A 200 5.10 16.33 -4.23
N GLY A 201 4.37 17.10 -3.40
CA GLY A 201 3.27 16.60 -2.59
C GLY A 201 3.68 15.67 -1.45
N GLN A 202 4.99 15.55 -1.14
CA GLN A 202 5.48 14.65 -0.10
C GLN A 202 5.17 15.18 1.31
N GLY A 203 4.42 14.40 2.10
CA GLY A 203 3.95 14.77 3.43
C GLY A 203 5.10 14.93 4.43
N PRO A 204 5.22 16.11 5.06
CA PRO A 204 6.30 16.38 5.99
C PRO A 204 6.18 15.55 7.27
N SER A 205 7.33 15.16 7.83
CA SER A 205 7.44 14.60 9.19
C SER A 205 7.68 15.67 10.25
N ASN A 206 8.14 16.86 9.84
CA ASN A 206 8.25 18.00 10.74
C ASN A 206 6.85 18.50 11.14
N THR A 207 6.57 18.58 12.43
CA THR A 207 5.24 18.88 12.96
C THR A 207 4.71 20.23 12.53
N LYS A 208 5.56 21.27 12.45
CA LYS A 208 5.16 22.61 12.02
C LYS A 208 4.83 22.64 10.52
N ALA A 209 5.67 22.01 9.68
CA ALA A 209 5.39 21.89 8.26
C ALA A 209 4.12 21.09 8.00
N ALA A 210 3.91 19.98 8.71
CA ALA A 210 2.71 19.14 8.62
C ALA A 210 1.43 19.89 9.07
N ASP A 211 1.55 20.84 9.99
CA ASP A 211 0.42 21.61 10.54
C ASP A 211 -0.01 22.78 9.63
N SER A 212 0.69 23.03 8.53
CA SER A 212 0.35 24.10 7.58
C SER A 212 -1.00 23.84 6.89
N ASP A 213 -1.73 24.93 6.57
CA ASP A 213 -3.04 24.86 5.92
C ASP A 213 -2.96 24.16 4.54
N THR A 214 -1.87 24.36 3.81
CA THR A 214 -1.65 23.73 2.50
C THR A 214 -1.50 22.22 2.60
N VAL A 215 -0.77 21.71 3.58
CA VAL A 215 -0.62 20.28 3.85
C VAL A 215 -1.95 19.67 4.29
N LYS A 216 -2.63 20.33 5.24
CA LYS A 216 -3.94 19.90 5.73
C LYS A 216 -5.02 19.88 4.64
N ALA A 217 -4.93 20.75 3.65
CA ALA A 217 -5.88 20.81 2.54
C ALA A 217 -5.60 19.79 1.42
N SER A 218 -4.46 19.08 1.44
CA SER A 218 -4.12 18.08 0.43
C SER A 218 -5.01 16.83 0.53
N PRO A 219 -5.78 16.47 -0.51
CA PRO A 219 -6.60 15.26 -0.50
C PRO A 219 -5.78 13.97 -0.29
N SER A 220 -4.59 13.90 -0.88
CA SER A 220 -3.70 12.74 -0.74
C SER A 220 -3.15 12.60 0.67
N ILE A 221 -2.79 13.71 1.32
CA ILE A 221 -2.36 13.69 2.71
C ILE A 221 -3.51 13.29 3.63
N GLN A 222 -4.73 13.80 3.40
CA GLN A 222 -5.91 13.38 4.16
C GLN A 222 -6.20 11.90 3.96
N ALA A 223 -6.05 11.37 2.74
CA ALA A 223 -6.26 9.96 2.44
C ALA A 223 -5.22 9.06 3.14
N VAL A 224 -3.93 9.44 3.13
CA VAL A 224 -2.89 8.64 3.82
C VAL A 224 -3.06 8.68 5.33
N ILE A 225 -3.48 9.82 5.91
CA ILE A 225 -3.78 9.94 7.34
C ILE A 225 -4.98 9.04 7.70
N ALA A 226 -6.08 9.11 6.95
CA ALA A 226 -7.25 8.27 7.17
C ALA A 226 -6.93 6.78 7.02
N GLN A 227 -6.04 6.41 6.10
CA GLN A 227 -5.59 5.03 5.92
C GLN A 227 -4.67 4.59 7.05
N SER A 228 -3.89 5.48 7.66
CA SER A 228 -2.95 5.13 8.73
C SER A 228 -3.63 4.55 9.98
N GLU A 229 -4.92 4.85 10.20
CA GLU A 229 -5.73 4.21 11.25
C GLU A 229 -5.84 2.69 11.09
N PHE A 230 -5.65 2.19 9.87
CA PHE A 230 -5.68 0.78 9.48
C PHE A 230 -4.29 0.31 9.03
N GLY A 231 -3.27 1.07 9.40
CA GLY A 231 -1.89 0.85 8.98
C GLY A 231 -1.07 0.11 10.03
N LYS A 232 -0.09 -0.66 9.57
CA LYS A 232 0.95 -1.27 10.39
C LYS A 232 2.31 -0.74 9.95
N LEU A 233 3.16 -0.37 10.89
CA LEU A 233 4.53 0.02 10.55
C LEU A 233 5.22 -1.14 9.82
N GLN A 234 5.78 -0.86 8.65
CA GLN A 234 6.49 -1.88 7.87
C GLN A 234 7.74 -2.35 8.63
N ARG A 235 7.63 -3.54 9.18
CA ARG A 235 8.74 -4.30 9.75
C ARG A 235 8.56 -5.74 9.30
N VAL A 236 9.38 -6.17 8.37
CA VAL A 236 9.32 -7.50 7.76
C VAL A 236 10.72 -8.04 7.54
N GLY A 237 10.91 -9.34 7.78
CA GLY A 237 12.11 -10.06 7.36
C GLY A 237 12.11 -10.27 5.84
N ASN A 238 13.29 -10.41 5.24
CA ASN A 238 13.46 -10.45 3.78
C ASN A 238 12.67 -11.55 3.06
N SER A 239 12.45 -12.70 3.71
CA SER A 239 11.67 -13.82 3.16
C SER A 239 10.21 -13.46 2.82
N TYR A 240 9.69 -12.38 3.38
CA TYR A 240 8.33 -11.89 3.11
C TYR A 240 8.10 -11.55 1.63
N TRP A 241 9.06 -10.85 1.00
CA TRP A 241 8.84 -10.22 -0.30
C TRP A 241 8.63 -11.21 -1.42
N ASP A 242 9.55 -12.16 -1.61
CA ASP A 242 9.47 -13.15 -2.70
C ASP A 242 8.26 -14.09 -2.55
N ALA A 243 7.95 -14.48 -1.31
CA ALA A 243 6.78 -15.30 -1.04
C ALA A 243 5.49 -14.58 -1.44
N CYS A 244 5.34 -13.31 -1.05
CA CYS A 244 4.20 -12.48 -1.40
C CYS A 244 4.12 -12.22 -2.92
N THR A 245 5.24 -11.96 -3.58
CA THR A 245 5.30 -11.76 -5.04
C THR A 245 4.79 -13.01 -5.78
N THR A 246 5.26 -14.19 -5.38
CA THR A 246 4.84 -15.45 -6.00
C THR A 246 3.36 -15.70 -5.82
N PHE A 247 2.86 -15.54 -4.60
CA PHE A 247 1.43 -15.71 -4.28
C PHE A 247 0.57 -14.68 -5.02
N GLY A 248 0.91 -13.39 -4.92
CA GLY A 248 0.13 -12.33 -5.53
C GLY A 248 0.03 -12.44 -7.04
N ASN A 249 1.12 -12.81 -7.73
CA ASN A 249 1.10 -13.09 -9.17
C ASN A 249 0.20 -14.27 -9.52
N THR A 250 0.23 -15.34 -8.71
CA THR A 250 -0.63 -16.52 -8.91
C THR A 250 -2.11 -16.14 -8.77
N MET A 251 -2.46 -15.35 -7.75
CA MET A 251 -3.85 -14.91 -7.52
C MET A 251 -4.31 -13.93 -8.60
N ALA A 252 -3.45 -13.00 -9.02
CA ALA A 252 -3.75 -12.05 -10.09
C ALA A 252 -4.00 -12.74 -11.44
N ALA A 253 -3.33 -13.86 -11.70
CA ALA A 253 -3.54 -14.70 -12.88
C ALA A 253 -4.74 -15.66 -12.78
N GLY A 254 -5.51 -15.60 -11.66
CA GLY A 254 -6.67 -16.47 -11.43
C GLY A 254 -6.32 -17.92 -11.09
N ASN A 255 -5.15 -18.17 -10.48
CA ASN A 255 -4.67 -19.51 -10.12
C ASN A 255 -4.72 -20.48 -11.33
N PRO A 256 -3.97 -20.21 -12.39
CA PRO A 256 -4.10 -20.93 -13.69
C PRO A 256 -3.81 -22.42 -13.60
N ASN A 257 -3.07 -22.86 -12.60
CA ASN A 257 -2.75 -24.26 -12.36
C ASN A 257 -3.76 -24.99 -11.46
N HIS A 258 -4.83 -24.31 -11.03
CA HIS A 258 -5.86 -24.84 -10.16
C HIS A 258 -5.32 -25.51 -8.89
N VAL A 259 -4.26 -24.93 -8.31
CA VAL A 259 -3.69 -25.39 -7.04
C VAL A 259 -4.73 -25.18 -5.92
N LYS A 260 -4.83 -26.13 -4.99
CA LYS A 260 -5.74 -25.99 -3.84
C LYS A 260 -5.41 -24.72 -3.06
N LEU A 261 -6.44 -23.94 -2.67
CA LEU A 261 -6.21 -22.67 -1.99
C LEU A 261 -5.43 -22.84 -0.68
N GLN A 262 -5.71 -23.90 0.09
CA GLN A 262 -4.94 -24.17 1.32
C GLN A 262 -3.45 -24.42 1.00
N GLU A 263 -3.15 -25.12 -0.05
CA GLU A 263 -1.76 -25.38 -0.48
C GLU A 263 -1.06 -24.08 -0.90
N LEU A 264 -1.75 -23.16 -1.58
CA LEU A 264 -1.22 -21.84 -1.91
C LEU A 264 -0.94 -21.01 -0.63
N MET A 265 -1.84 -21.09 0.35
CA MET A 265 -1.66 -20.40 1.63
C MET A 265 -0.52 -21.01 2.45
N ASP A 266 -0.41 -22.34 2.48
CA ASP A 266 0.69 -23.05 3.17
C ASP A 266 2.05 -22.70 2.54
N ASN A 267 2.12 -22.65 1.23
CA ASN A 267 3.32 -22.24 0.50
C ASN A 267 3.69 -20.77 0.78
N LEU A 268 2.70 -19.87 0.82
CA LEU A 268 2.90 -18.46 1.17
C LEU A 268 3.51 -18.34 2.58
N VAL A 269 2.87 -18.96 3.59
CA VAL A 269 3.33 -18.89 4.97
C VAL A 269 4.69 -19.55 5.15
N SER A 270 4.91 -20.72 4.54
CA SER A 270 6.21 -21.39 4.54
C SER A 270 7.32 -20.51 3.96
N GLY A 271 7.02 -19.79 2.85
CA GLY A 271 7.95 -18.85 2.25
C GLY A 271 8.24 -17.64 3.15
N ILE A 272 7.20 -17.04 3.75
CA ILE A 272 7.31 -15.88 4.66
C ILE A 272 8.14 -16.23 5.92
N THR A 273 7.89 -17.40 6.52
CA THR A 273 8.50 -17.83 7.78
C THR A 273 9.84 -18.54 7.62
N LYS A 274 10.30 -18.69 6.37
CA LYS A 274 11.57 -19.35 6.07
C LYS A 274 12.72 -18.67 6.79
N SER A 275 13.52 -19.44 7.52
CA SER A 275 14.75 -18.95 8.14
C SER A 275 15.74 -18.46 7.09
N ALA A 276 16.44 -17.38 7.39
CA ALA A 276 17.54 -16.87 6.55
C ALA A 276 18.82 -17.75 6.62
N ALA A 277 18.77 -18.88 7.33
CA ALA A 277 19.87 -19.81 7.43
C ALA A 277 19.79 -20.83 6.29
N GLY A 278 20.56 -20.57 5.26
CA GLY A 278 20.80 -21.47 4.15
C GLY A 278 21.85 -20.90 3.23
#